data_be36c1fe4e8a6f206fbdc795761e6a69
#
_entry.id   be36c1fe4e8a6f206fbdc795761e6a69
#
_cell.length_a   1.000
_cell.length_b   1.000
_cell.length_c   1.000
_cell.angle_alpha   90.00
_cell.angle_beta   90.00
_cell.angle_gamma   90.00
#
_symmetry.space_group_name_H-M   'P 1'
#
loop_
_entity.id
_entity.type
_entity.pdbx_description
1 polymer ?
#
loop_
_entity_poly.entity_id
_entity_poly.type
_entity_poly.pdbx_seq_one_letter_code
_entity_poly.pdbx_strand_id
1 'polypeptide(L)'
;KNNLTAGGKTYRPVSLWINWPVTDNSKQHLILGGGEKFLHPNVDPSLLSGIMLNPMQQSEPSKIALFSAAQYAWKQWKSEEEAKKVNDIAFNFVETGKFTDSETSVAFRELGKHMINQNMDGRVVKLEESVELAPKLAAFMSKLKAGQDVNAERQELRAEFAKLKAAAQLYKASGDEKMRAQIHYWLDNAIDQMDALSAFLDGSEAIENNDSARLWDSYYKGLKLYEQSQTYTFLYVDHDERAELGVQHIRPFLLGLREVLATE
;
A
#
# COMPACT_ATOMS: atom_id res chain seq x y z
N LYS A 1 -20.56 -20.66 -7.91
CA LYS A 1 -20.96 -21.70 -8.92
C LYS A 1 -22.40 -22.19 -8.69
N ASN A 2 -22.79 -22.44 -7.44
CA ASN A 2 -24.07 -23.10 -7.13
C ASN A 2 -25.32 -22.22 -7.29
N ASN A 3 -25.16 -20.91 -7.34
CA ASN A 3 -26.28 -19.99 -7.47
C ASN A 3 -26.76 -19.77 -8.91
N LEU A 4 -25.98 -20.21 -9.90
CA LEU A 4 -26.29 -20.08 -11.32
C LEU A 4 -26.90 -21.35 -11.93
N THR A 5 -26.91 -22.44 -11.14
CA THR A 5 -27.57 -23.70 -11.51
C THR A 5 -28.42 -24.18 -10.35
N ALA A 6 -29.71 -24.33 -10.53
CA ALA A 6 -30.61 -24.97 -9.59
C ALA A 6 -31.47 -26.00 -10.33
N GLY A 7 -31.67 -27.18 -9.72
CA GLY A 7 -32.46 -28.25 -10.33
C GLY A 7 -31.93 -28.72 -11.69
N GLY A 8 -30.59 -28.66 -11.91
CA GLY A 8 -29.95 -29.05 -13.18
C GLY A 8 -30.13 -28.05 -14.33
N LYS A 9 -30.72 -26.88 -14.07
CA LYS A 9 -30.89 -25.83 -15.08
C LYS A 9 -29.87 -24.71 -14.88
N THR A 10 -29.19 -24.30 -15.96
CA THR A 10 -28.31 -23.12 -15.96
C THR A 10 -29.16 -21.86 -16.14
N TYR A 11 -29.02 -20.92 -15.22
CA TYR A 11 -29.65 -19.61 -15.31
C TYR A 11 -28.87 -18.68 -16.20
N ARG A 12 -29.42 -17.46 -16.42
CA ARG A 12 -28.72 -16.43 -17.19
C ARG A 12 -27.38 -16.06 -16.55
N PRO A 13 -26.34 -15.80 -17.36
CA PRO A 13 -25.09 -15.24 -16.84
C PRO A 13 -25.34 -13.98 -16.05
N VAL A 14 -24.57 -13.77 -14.97
CA VAL A 14 -24.73 -12.62 -14.06
C VAL A 14 -23.66 -11.58 -14.33
N SER A 15 -24.00 -10.32 -14.12
CA SER A 15 -23.01 -9.25 -13.96
C SER A 15 -22.62 -9.13 -12.49
N LEU A 16 -21.33 -8.97 -12.25
CA LEU A 16 -20.80 -8.75 -10.92
C LEU A 16 -20.56 -7.25 -10.70
N TRP A 17 -21.07 -6.71 -9.58
CA TRP A 17 -20.62 -5.44 -9.05
C TRP A 17 -19.52 -5.71 -8.02
N ILE A 18 -18.34 -5.19 -8.26
CA ILE A 18 -17.17 -5.39 -7.40
C ILE A 18 -16.78 -4.05 -6.80
N ASN A 19 -16.83 -3.96 -5.47
CA ASN A 19 -16.36 -2.78 -4.74
C ASN A 19 -14.82 -2.79 -4.66
N TRP A 20 -14.20 -2.50 -5.80
CA TRP A 20 -12.76 -2.42 -5.99
C TRP A 20 -12.44 -1.46 -7.16
N PRO A 21 -11.50 -0.55 -7.01
CA PRO A 21 -10.68 -0.20 -5.86
C PRO A 21 -11.26 0.91 -4.95
N VAL A 22 -12.55 0.96 -4.72
CA VAL A 22 -13.19 1.99 -3.87
C VAL A 22 -12.58 2.05 -2.46
N THR A 23 -12.37 3.27 -1.95
CA THR A 23 -11.70 3.55 -0.68
C THR A 23 -12.62 4.01 0.45
N ASP A 24 -13.92 3.88 0.32
CA ASP A 24 -14.91 4.34 1.31
C ASP A 24 -14.78 3.69 2.70
N ASN A 25 -14.15 2.51 2.78
CA ASN A 25 -13.82 1.82 4.04
C ASN A 25 -12.36 2.02 4.52
N SER A 26 -11.52 2.67 3.73
CA SER A 26 -10.10 2.92 4.02
C SER A 26 -9.66 4.20 3.33
N LYS A 27 -10.29 5.30 3.72
CA LYS A 27 -10.18 6.60 3.03
C LYS A 27 -8.76 7.15 3.00
N GLN A 28 -7.94 6.82 4.01
CA GLN A 28 -6.61 7.37 4.20
C GLN A 28 -5.62 6.91 3.13
N HIS A 29 -5.82 5.76 2.51
CA HIS A 29 -4.87 5.25 1.52
C HIS A 29 -5.51 4.93 0.16
N LEU A 30 -4.66 4.82 -0.86
CA LEU A 30 -5.06 4.38 -2.18
C LEU A 30 -5.13 2.85 -2.22
N ILE A 31 -5.90 2.30 -3.18
CA ILE A 31 -5.98 0.86 -3.42
C ILE A 31 -5.43 0.59 -4.81
N LEU A 32 -4.19 0.09 -4.87
CA LEU A 32 -3.42 -0.11 -6.09
C LEU A 32 -3.23 -1.60 -6.44
N GLY A 33 -3.86 -2.50 -5.69
CA GLY A 33 -3.81 -3.94 -5.95
C GLY A 33 -4.67 -4.37 -7.12
N GLY A 34 -4.28 -5.46 -7.77
CA GLY A 34 -4.92 -5.96 -8.99
C GLY A 34 -6.20 -6.78 -8.80
N GLY A 35 -6.58 -7.10 -7.58
CA GLY A 35 -7.78 -7.87 -7.30
C GLY A 35 -7.63 -9.39 -7.46
N GLU A 36 -6.42 -9.92 -7.41
CA GLU A 36 -6.07 -11.34 -7.58
C GLU A 36 -6.78 -12.30 -6.60
N LYS A 37 -7.25 -11.79 -5.47
CA LYS A 37 -7.93 -12.58 -4.44
C LYS A 37 -9.42 -12.78 -4.70
N PHE A 38 -10.05 -11.96 -5.51
CA PHE A 38 -11.49 -12.04 -5.81
C PHE A 38 -11.83 -12.24 -7.29
N LEU A 39 -10.96 -11.86 -8.20
CA LEU A 39 -11.02 -12.22 -9.61
C LEU A 39 -10.33 -13.59 -9.81
N HIS A 40 -11.04 -14.63 -9.44
CA HIS A 40 -10.47 -15.97 -9.29
C HIS A 40 -10.14 -16.60 -10.63
N PRO A 41 -8.98 -17.29 -10.79
CA PRO A 41 -8.52 -17.85 -12.06
C PRO A 41 -9.39 -18.98 -12.62
N ASN A 42 -10.22 -19.59 -11.79
CA ASN A 42 -11.01 -20.77 -12.18
C ASN A 42 -12.51 -20.45 -12.35
N VAL A 43 -12.87 -19.21 -12.62
CA VAL A 43 -14.27 -18.86 -12.93
C VAL A 43 -14.56 -19.26 -14.36
N ASP A 44 -15.67 -20.00 -14.57
CA ASP A 44 -16.17 -20.27 -15.90
C ASP A 44 -16.69 -18.97 -16.53
N PRO A 45 -16.07 -18.50 -17.64
CA PRO A 45 -16.47 -17.23 -18.26
C PRO A 45 -17.93 -17.24 -18.77
N SER A 46 -18.48 -18.42 -19.10
CA SER A 46 -19.87 -18.53 -19.56
C SER A 46 -20.91 -18.18 -18.48
N LEU A 47 -20.49 -18.15 -17.20
CA LEU A 47 -21.34 -17.80 -16.08
C LEU A 47 -21.41 -16.29 -15.81
N LEU A 48 -20.57 -15.50 -16.48
CA LEU A 48 -20.48 -14.05 -16.31
C LEU A 48 -20.91 -13.32 -17.59
N SER A 49 -21.78 -12.34 -17.45
CA SER A 49 -22.14 -11.42 -18.53
C SER A 49 -21.32 -10.12 -18.49
N GLY A 50 -20.70 -9.82 -17.36
CA GLY A 50 -19.88 -8.63 -17.20
C GLY A 50 -19.38 -8.41 -15.78
N ILE A 51 -18.46 -7.48 -15.65
CA ILE A 51 -17.88 -7.01 -14.38
C ILE A 51 -18.03 -5.49 -14.35
N MET A 52 -18.60 -4.97 -13.28
CA MET A 52 -18.64 -3.53 -12.99
C MET A 52 -17.76 -3.27 -11.77
N LEU A 53 -16.88 -2.30 -11.87
CA LEU A 53 -15.99 -1.88 -10.80
C LEU A 53 -16.46 -0.57 -10.19
N ASN A 54 -16.28 -0.45 -8.89
CA ASN A 54 -16.47 0.79 -8.14
C ASN A 54 -15.08 1.39 -7.85
N PRO A 55 -14.66 2.48 -8.55
CA PRO A 55 -13.32 3.04 -8.41
C PRO A 55 -13.20 3.94 -7.18
N MET A 56 -11.94 4.33 -6.87
CA MET A 56 -11.65 5.40 -5.91
C MET A 56 -12.16 6.76 -6.41
N GLN A 57 -12.26 7.73 -5.50
CA GLN A 57 -12.47 9.13 -5.85
C GLN A 57 -11.34 9.64 -6.75
N GLN A 58 -10.11 9.20 -6.52
CA GLN A 58 -8.94 9.51 -7.35
C GLN A 58 -8.96 8.66 -8.62
N SER A 59 -9.30 9.28 -9.73
CA SER A 59 -9.50 8.59 -11.02
C SER A 59 -8.20 8.04 -11.61
N GLU A 60 -7.09 8.78 -11.51
CA GLU A 60 -5.82 8.36 -12.09
C GLU A 60 -5.26 7.10 -11.42
N PRO A 61 -5.08 7.02 -10.08
CA PRO A 61 -4.60 5.80 -9.44
C PRO A 61 -5.60 4.63 -9.57
N SER A 62 -6.90 4.89 -9.73
CA SER A 62 -7.89 3.83 -10.01
C SER A 62 -7.57 3.03 -11.27
N LYS A 63 -6.91 3.64 -12.26
CA LYS A 63 -6.55 2.99 -13.52
C LYS A 63 -5.69 1.74 -13.35
N ILE A 64 -4.91 1.65 -12.27
CA ILE A 64 -4.08 0.45 -11.97
C ILE A 64 -4.97 -0.78 -11.79
N ALA A 65 -5.95 -0.70 -10.89
CA ALA A 65 -6.88 -1.79 -10.66
C ALA A 65 -7.83 -2.03 -11.83
N LEU A 66 -8.29 -0.95 -12.50
CA LEU A 66 -9.14 -1.03 -13.68
C LEU A 66 -8.44 -1.75 -14.83
N PHE A 67 -7.15 -1.49 -15.07
CA PHE A 67 -6.35 -2.19 -16.08
C PHE A 67 -6.30 -3.70 -15.77
N SER A 68 -6.00 -4.07 -14.54
CA SER A 68 -5.92 -5.47 -14.13
C SER A 68 -7.25 -6.19 -14.31
N ALA A 69 -8.36 -5.56 -13.94
CA ALA A 69 -9.68 -6.14 -14.10
C ALA A 69 -10.12 -6.23 -15.58
N ALA A 70 -9.78 -5.23 -16.42
CA ALA A 70 -10.03 -5.27 -17.85
C ALA A 70 -9.23 -6.40 -18.51
N GLN A 71 -7.98 -6.59 -18.13
CA GLN A 71 -7.15 -7.70 -18.58
C GLN A 71 -7.75 -9.05 -18.20
N TYR A 72 -8.25 -9.18 -16.96
CA TYR A 72 -8.95 -10.38 -16.52
C TYR A 72 -10.22 -10.66 -17.36
N ALA A 73 -11.01 -9.64 -17.65
CA ALA A 73 -12.21 -9.77 -18.45
C ALA A 73 -11.90 -10.18 -19.91
N TRP A 74 -10.77 -9.71 -20.45
CA TRP A 74 -10.32 -10.06 -21.80
C TRP A 74 -9.71 -11.47 -21.86
N LYS A 75 -8.83 -11.78 -20.92
CA LYS A 75 -8.13 -13.06 -20.77
C LYS A 75 -7.86 -13.33 -19.31
N GLN A 76 -8.65 -14.20 -18.72
CA GLN A 76 -8.45 -14.60 -17.33
C GLN A 76 -7.02 -15.10 -17.08
N TRP A 77 -6.40 -14.61 -16.00
CA TRP A 77 -5.17 -15.19 -15.50
C TRP A 77 -5.40 -16.60 -14.95
N LYS A 78 -4.37 -17.42 -14.97
CA LYS A 78 -4.42 -18.84 -14.57
C LYS A 78 -4.00 -19.06 -13.12
N SER A 79 -3.35 -18.06 -12.52
CA SER A 79 -2.87 -18.10 -11.13
C SER A 79 -2.82 -16.70 -10.52
N GLU A 80 -2.69 -16.62 -9.20
CA GLU A 80 -2.44 -15.35 -8.49
C GLU A 80 -1.11 -14.70 -8.91
N GLU A 81 -0.10 -15.52 -9.24
CA GLU A 81 1.18 -15.02 -9.72
C GLU A 81 1.04 -14.33 -11.08
N GLU A 82 0.26 -14.90 -12.00
CA GLU A 82 -0.03 -14.24 -13.28
C GLU A 82 -0.81 -12.94 -13.05
N ALA A 83 -1.76 -12.92 -12.12
CA ALA A 83 -2.50 -11.72 -11.74
C ALA A 83 -1.58 -10.61 -11.21
N LYS A 84 -0.61 -10.95 -10.36
CA LYS A 84 0.40 -9.99 -9.86
C LYS A 84 1.26 -9.42 -10.99
N LYS A 85 1.70 -10.26 -11.93
CA LYS A 85 2.42 -9.79 -13.13
C LYS A 85 1.57 -8.83 -13.98
N VAL A 86 0.28 -9.09 -14.11
CA VAL A 86 -0.64 -8.17 -14.78
C VAL A 86 -0.75 -6.85 -14.04
N ASN A 87 -0.79 -6.88 -12.72
CA ASN A 87 -0.81 -5.65 -11.91
C ASN A 87 0.50 -4.86 -12.04
N ASP A 88 1.65 -5.54 -12.07
CA ASP A 88 2.95 -4.87 -12.33
C ASP A 88 2.96 -4.16 -13.68
N ILE A 89 2.44 -4.81 -14.72
CA ILE A 89 2.28 -4.24 -16.06
C ILE A 89 1.30 -3.05 -16.05
N ALA A 90 0.28 -3.08 -15.19
CA ALA A 90 -0.66 -1.96 -15.05
C ALA A 90 0.05 -0.66 -14.64
N PHE A 91 1.00 -0.72 -13.71
CA PHE A 91 1.82 0.45 -13.33
C PHE A 91 2.60 1.00 -14.52
N ASN A 92 3.21 0.12 -15.33
CA ASN A 92 3.97 0.53 -16.51
C ASN A 92 3.08 1.22 -17.54
N PHE A 93 1.95 0.57 -17.86
CA PHE A 93 1.04 1.08 -18.89
C PHE A 93 0.34 2.37 -18.48
N VAL A 94 -0.11 2.48 -17.25
CA VAL A 94 -0.78 3.69 -16.75
C VAL A 94 0.20 4.86 -16.69
N GLU A 95 1.46 4.61 -16.33
CA GLU A 95 2.49 5.64 -16.22
C GLU A 95 2.99 6.13 -17.60
N THR A 96 3.23 5.21 -18.53
CA THR A 96 3.95 5.54 -19.76
C THR A 96 3.23 5.18 -21.07
N GLY A 97 2.11 4.48 -21.00
CA GLY A 97 1.46 3.86 -22.16
C GLY A 97 2.22 2.65 -22.74
N LYS A 98 3.26 2.17 -22.04
CA LYS A 98 4.09 1.02 -22.46
C LYS A 98 3.99 -0.12 -21.46
N PHE A 99 4.30 -1.34 -21.89
CA PHE A 99 4.27 -2.54 -21.04
C PHE A 99 5.60 -2.83 -20.34
N THR A 100 6.62 -2.00 -20.59
CA THR A 100 7.97 -2.16 -20.05
C THR A 100 8.19 -1.20 -18.88
N ASP A 101 9.01 -1.62 -17.94
CA ASP A 101 9.41 -0.82 -16.80
C ASP A 101 10.03 0.52 -17.22
N SER A 102 9.72 1.56 -16.46
CA SER A 102 10.39 2.85 -16.42
C SER A 102 10.80 3.13 -14.97
N GLU A 103 11.72 4.06 -14.74
CA GLU A 103 12.11 4.45 -13.38
C GLU A 103 10.91 4.89 -12.55
N THR A 104 10.01 5.68 -13.15
CA THR A 104 8.81 6.20 -12.48
C THR A 104 7.78 5.10 -12.23
N SER A 105 7.54 4.19 -13.17
CA SER A 105 6.60 3.08 -12.96
C SER A 105 7.09 2.10 -11.88
N VAL A 106 8.39 1.84 -11.83
CA VAL A 106 9.01 1.02 -10.77
C VAL A 106 8.88 1.70 -9.40
N ALA A 107 9.16 3.01 -9.33
CA ALA A 107 9.01 3.79 -8.10
C ALA A 107 7.55 3.79 -7.61
N PHE A 108 6.60 4.01 -8.51
CA PHE A 108 5.18 4.02 -8.14
C PHE A 108 4.69 2.63 -7.71
N ARG A 109 5.13 1.58 -8.39
CA ARG A 109 4.85 0.18 -8.01
C ARG A 109 5.41 -0.16 -6.64
N GLU A 110 6.60 0.32 -6.30
CA GLU A 110 7.19 0.13 -4.97
C GLU A 110 6.32 0.76 -3.88
N LEU A 111 5.84 1.98 -4.07
CA LEU A 111 4.89 2.63 -3.16
C LEU A 111 3.55 1.88 -3.13
N GLY A 112 3.09 1.39 -4.27
CA GLY A 112 1.83 0.66 -4.42
C GLY A 112 1.74 -0.61 -3.58
N LYS A 113 2.87 -1.27 -3.27
CA LYS A 113 2.91 -2.43 -2.36
C LYS A 113 2.42 -2.13 -0.94
N HIS A 114 2.42 -0.86 -0.57
CA HIS A 114 2.02 -0.36 0.74
C HIS A 114 0.68 0.37 0.73
N MET A 115 -0.08 0.25 -0.37
CA MET A 115 -1.39 0.85 -0.58
C MET A 115 -2.32 -0.15 -1.27
N ILE A 116 -2.67 -1.22 -0.57
CA ILE A 116 -3.50 -2.32 -1.09
C ILE A 116 -4.66 -2.65 -0.17
N ASN A 117 -4.46 -2.57 1.14
CA ASN A 117 -5.44 -3.06 2.11
C ASN A 117 -6.71 -2.21 2.11
N GLN A 118 -7.84 -2.82 1.81
CA GLN A 118 -9.13 -2.15 1.82
C GLN A 118 -9.78 -2.10 3.20
N ASN A 119 -9.23 -2.80 4.19
CA ASN A 119 -9.78 -2.91 5.55
C ASN A 119 -11.29 -3.18 5.58
N MET A 120 -11.79 -3.95 4.62
CA MET A 120 -13.19 -4.30 4.49
C MET A 120 -13.63 -5.24 5.62
N ASP A 121 -14.96 -5.35 5.78
CA ASP A 121 -15.62 -6.33 6.61
C ASP A 121 -14.87 -7.67 6.62
N GLY A 122 -14.63 -8.25 7.81
CA GLY A 122 -13.90 -9.50 8.00
C GLY A 122 -14.42 -10.72 7.25
N ARG A 123 -15.58 -10.59 6.59
CA ARG A 123 -16.14 -11.59 5.67
C ARG A 123 -15.53 -11.57 4.29
N VAL A 124 -14.77 -10.53 3.95
CA VAL A 124 -14.08 -10.38 2.67
C VAL A 124 -12.62 -10.78 2.84
N VAL A 125 -12.06 -11.51 1.88
CA VAL A 125 -10.64 -11.86 1.88
C VAL A 125 -9.84 -10.57 1.84
N LYS A 126 -9.08 -10.33 2.90
CA LYS A 126 -8.18 -9.17 2.97
C LYS A 126 -7.03 -9.37 2.01
N LEU A 127 -6.78 -8.35 1.20
CA LEU A 127 -5.52 -8.24 0.48
C LEU A 127 -4.48 -7.66 1.44
N GLU A 128 -3.38 -8.36 1.62
CA GLU A 128 -2.30 -7.92 2.48
C GLU A 128 -1.41 -6.92 1.74
N GLU A 129 -1.09 -5.82 2.41
CA GLU A 129 -0.07 -4.87 1.94
C GLU A 129 1.26 -5.11 2.64
N SER A 130 2.32 -4.53 2.10
CA SER A 130 3.66 -4.59 2.73
C SER A 130 4.18 -6.02 2.98
N VAL A 131 3.79 -7.00 2.15
CA VAL A 131 4.03 -8.44 2.38
C VAL A 131 5.51 -8.75 2.64
N GLU A 132 6.42 -8.08 1.93
CA GLU A 132 7.87 -8.27 2.09
C GLU A 132 8.43 -7.52 3.31
N LEU A 133 7.85 -6.36 3.64
CA LEU A 133 8.32 -5.49 4.73
C LEU A 133 7.75 -5.90 6.10
N ALA A 134 6.50 -6.33 6.16
CA ALA A 134 5.81 -6.64 7.41
C ALA A 134 6.57 -7.62 8.32
N PRO A 135 7.13 -8.76 7.83
CA PRO A 135 7.91 -9.66 8.68
C PRO A 135 9.21 -9.03 9.21
N LYS A 136 9.83 -8.11 8.46
CA LYS A 136 11.03 -7.39 8.91
C LYS A 136 10.70 -6.41 10.05
N LEU A 137 9.59 -5.67 9.92
CA LEU A 137 9.07 -4.79 10.97
C LEU A 137 8.75 -5.57 12.25
N ALA A 138 8.09 -6.72 12.12
CA ALA A 138 7.74 -7.58 13.24
C ALA A 138 8.97 -8.18 13.92
N ALA A 139 9.95 -8.64 13.17
CA ALA A 139 11.20 -9.20 13.69
C ALA A 139 11.99 -8.17 14.50
N PHE A 140 12.18 -6.96 13.94
CA PHE A 140 12.84 -5.86 14.64
C PHE A 140 12.15 -5.53 15.97
N MET A 141 10.82 -5.31 15.93
CA MET A 141 10.05 -4.92 17.10
C MET A 141 10.07 -6.01 18.20
N SER A 142 9.98 -7.28 17.81
CA SER A 142 10.03 -8.41 18.72
C SER A 142 11.37 -8.50 19.44
N LYS A 143 12.48 -8.37 18.72
CA LYS A 143 13.83 -8.39 19.29
C LYS A 143 14.11 -7.18 20.16
N LEU A 144 13.71 -5.98 19.72
CA LEU A 144 13.88 -4.74 20.47
C LEU A 144 13.20 -4.84 21.84
N LYS A 145 11.93 -5.25 21.88
CA LYS A 145 11.17 -5.45 23.11
C LYS A 145 11.73 -6.56 24.03
N ALA A 146 12.46 -7.50 23.46
CA ALA A 146 13.14 -8.55 24.22
C ALA A 146 14.55 -8.16 24.69
N GLY A 147 15.00 -6.91 24.44
CA GLY A 147 16.36 -6.43 24.76
C GLY A 147 17.47 -7.17 24.02
N GLN A 148 17.16 -7.72 22.83
CA GLN A 148 18.12 -8.42 21.98
C GLN A 148 18.82 -7.45 21.04
N ASP A 149 19.98 -7.84 20.53
CA ASP A 149 20.67 -7.11 19.46
C ASP A 149 19.79 -7.02 18.20
N VAL A 150 19.59 -5.80 17.70
CA VAL A 150 18.78 -5.49 16.51
C VAL A 150 19.56 -4.75 15.42
N ASN A 151 20.88 -4.74 15.50
CA ASN A 151 21.70 -3.97 14.56
C ASN A 151 21.49 -4.39 13.11
N ALA A 152 21.40 -5.69 12.84
CA ALA A 152 21.19 -6.20 11.49
C ALA A 152 19.80 -5.80 10.95
N GLU A 153 18.75 -6.01 11.75
CA GLU A 153 17.39 -5.63 11.39
C GLU A 153 17.24 -4.11 11.23
N ARG A 154 17.92 -3.32 12.08
CA ARG A 154 17.93 -1.86 11.98
C ARG A 154 18.52 -1.39 10.66
N GLN A 155 19.64 -1.96 10.23
CA GLN A 155 20.26 -1.62 8.95
C GLN A 155 19.37 -2.02 7.76
N GLU A 156 18.75 -3.18 7.84
CA GLU A 156 17.78 -3.62 6.83
C GLU A 156 16.60 -2.65 6.73
N LEU A 157 15.99 -2.26 7.84
CA LEU A 157 14.88 -1.31 7.86
C LEU A 157 15.29 0.09 7.38
N ARG A 158 16.51 0.56 7.72
CA ARG A 158 17.03 1.82 7.17
C ARG A 158 17.09 1.80 5.65
N ALA A 159 17.55 0.69 5.08
CA ALA A 159 17.62 0.52 3.62
C ALA A 159 16.21 0.51 2.98
N GLU A 160 15.26 -0.19 3.59
CA GLU A 160 13.88 -0.22 3.09
C GLU A 160 13.22 1.17 3.16
N PHE A 161 13.36 1.89 4.28
CA PHE A 161 12.78 3.23 4.41
C PHE A 161 13.46 4.24 3.47
N ALA A 162 14.77 4.15 3.29
CA ALA A 162 15.48 4.98 2.31
C ALA A 162 14.99 4.69 0.87
N LYS A 163 14.76 3.43 0.53
CA LYS A 163 14.22 3.00 -0.77
C LYS A 163 12.81 3.56 -1.01
N LEU A 164 11.92 3.45 -0.04
CA LEU A 164 10.55 3.99 -0.13
C LEU A 164 10.55 5.51 -0.26
N LYS A 165 11.37 6.20 0.54
CA LYS A 165 11.55 7.65 0.45
C LYS A 165 12.05 8.06 -0.93
N ALA A 166 13.09 7.40 -1.44
CA ALA A 166 13.64 7.68 -2.76
C ALA A 166 12.60 7.45 -3.87
N ALA A 167 11.79 6.39 -3.77
CA ALA A 167 10.71 6.13 -4.71
C ALA A 167 9.66 7.26 -4.69
N ALA A 168 9.25 7.73 -3.51
CA ALA A 168 8.31 8.84 -3.38
C ALA A 168 8.89 10.16 -3.95
N GLN A 169 10.15 10.46 -3.66
CA GLN A 169 10.84 11.64 -4.19
C GLN A 169 10.99 11.61 -5.72
N LEU A 170 11.41 10.46 -6.26
CA LEU A 170 11.54 10.26 -7.71
C LEU A 170 10.18 10.44 -8.40
N TYR A 171 9.15 9.78 -7.87
CA TYR A 171 7.83 9.87 -8.47
C TYR A 171 7.25 11.28 -8.36
N LYS A 172 7.43 11.95 -7.24
CA LYS A 172 7.05 13.36 -7.04
C LYS A 172 7.72 14.29 -8.04
N ALA A 173 8.97 14.04 -8.38
CA ALA A 173 9.73 14.86 -9.34
C ALA A 173 9.37 14.58 -10.80
N SER A 174 9.16 13.32 -11.17
CA SER A 174 9.24 12.88 -12.57
C SER A 174 8.09 11.97 -13.03
N GLY A 175 7.16 11.56 -12.15
CA GLY A 175 6.00 10.74 -12.51
C GLY A 175 5.00 11.46 -13.41
N ASP A 176 4.03 10.73 -13.96
CA ASP A 176 2.96 11.30 -14.78
C ASP A 176 2.29 12.49 -14.08
N GLU A 177 2.11 13.59 -14.81
CA GLU A 177 1.61 14.84 -14.25
C GLU A 177 0.21 14.72 -13.65
N LYS A 178 -0.69 14.00 -14.34
CA LYS A 178 -2.08 13.83 -13.88
C LYS A 178 -2.14 12.96 -12.64
N MET A 179 -1.34 11.88 -12.64
CA MET A 179 -1.21 11.02 -11.47
C MET A 179 -0.68 11.79 -10.27
N ARG A 180 0.45 12.51 -10.44
CA ARG A 180 1.05 13.32 -9.37
C ARG A 180 0.08 14.35 -8.81
N ALA A 181 -0.70 15.01 -9.66
CA ALA A 181 -1.70 15.98 -9.23
C ALA A 181 -2.74 15.39 -8.27
N GLN A 182 -3.06 14.10 -8.38
CA GLN A 182 -4.03 13.43 -7.54
C GLN A 182 -3.45 12.76 -6.30
N ILE A 183 -2.16 12.37 -6.33
CA ILE A 183 -1.56 11.59 -5.24
C ILE A 183 -0.46 12.30 -4.46
N HIS A 184 -0.20 13.59 -4.71
CA HIS A 184 0.91 14.32 -4.07
C HIS A 184 0.87 14.27 -2.54
N TYR A 185 -0.32 14.28 -1.92
CA TYR A 185 -0.46 14.15 -0.46
C TYR A 185 0.12 12.83 0.07
N TRP A 186 -0.10 11.72 -0.64
CA TRP A 186 0.48 10.41 -0.27
C TRP A 186 1.99 10.37 -0.48
N LEU A 187 2.51 11.07 -1.51
CA LEU A 187 3.95 11.17 -1.74
C LEU A 187 4.64 11.98 -0.62
N ASP A 188 4.03 13.10 -0.20
CA ASP A 188 4.55 13.92 0.88
C ASP A 188 4.46 13.19 2.22
N ASN A 189 3.33 12.52 2.50
CA ASN A 189 3.19 11.65 3.67
C ASN A 189 4.26 10.56 3.70
N ALA A 190 4.49 9.87 2.58
CA ALA A 190 5.51 8.82 2.50
C ALA A 190 6.92 9.34 2.84
N ILE A 191 7.31 10.51 2.30
CA ILE A 191 8.61 11.11 2.55
C ILE A 191 8.80 11.39 4.04
N ASP A 192 7.86 12.13 4.65
CA ASP A 192 7.97 12.52 6.06
C ASP A 192 7.83 11.34 7.01
N GLN A 193 6.98 10.35 6.66
CA GLN A 193 6.82 9.13 7.45
C GLN A 193 8.09 8.27 7.44
N MET A 194 8.78 8.15 6.29
CA MET A 194 10.05 7.42 6.21
C MET A 194 11.17 8.16 6.97
N ASP A 195 11.17 9.49 6.97
CA ASP A 195 12.11 10.29 7.75
C ASP A 195 11.84 10.18 9.25
N ALA A 196 10.56 10.15 9.66
CA ALA A 196 10.18 9.91 11.06
C ALA A 196 10.66 8.53 11.54
N LEU A 197 10.42 7.49 10.74
CA LEU A 197 10.89 6.13 11.03
C LEU A 197 12.41 6.04 11.13
N SER A 198 13.13 6.71 10.24
CA SER A 198 14.60 6.76 10.29
C SER A 198 15.08 7.42 11.58
N ALA A 199 14.45 8.52 12.02
CA ALA A 199 14.78 9.18 13.27
C ALA A 199 14.47 8.29 14.48
N PHE A 200 13.36 7.56 14.49
CA PHE A 200 13.05 6.61 15.57
C PHE A 200 14.02 5.41 15.60
N LEU A 201 14.52 4.95 14.45
CA LEU A 201 15.59 3.95 14.40
C LEU A 201 16.90 4.50 15.02
N ASP A 202 17.22 5.79 14.79
CA ASP A 202 18.36 6.45 15.45
C ASP A 202 18.17 6.50 16.97
N GLY A 203 16.95 6.76 17.43
CA GLY A 203 16.60 6.70 18.85
C GLY A 203 16.79 5.31 19.45
N SER A 204 16.38 4.25 18.74
CA SER A 204 16.58 2.88 19.20
C SER A 204 18.06 2.50 19.31
N GLU A 205 18.92 3.01 18.44
CA GLU A 205 20.37 2.83 18.51
C GLU A 205 20.98 3.60 19.70
N ALA A 206 20.44 4.77 20.02
CA ALA A 206 20.89 5.58 21.15
C ALA A 206 20.60 4.90 22.50
N ILE A 207 19.49 4.16 22.62
CA ILE A 207 19.20 3.33 23.83
C ILE A 207 20.33 2.31 24.05
N GLU A 208 20.69 1.54 23.03
CA GLU A 208 21.75 0.52 23.13
C GLU A 208 23.10 1.12 23.53
N ASN A 209 23.36 2.36 23.11
CA ASN A 209 24.59 3.08 23.43
C ASN A 209 24.52 3.87 24.75
N ASN A 210 23.41 3.80 25.48
CA ASN A 210 23.16 4.60 26.69
C ASN A 210 23.33 6.12 26.49
N ASP A 211 22.97 6.59 25.27
CA ASP A 211 23.06 8.00 24.87
C ASP A 211 21.68 8.68 24.96
N SER A 212 21.33 9.12 26.18
CA SER A 212 20.04 9.76 26.44
C SER A 212 19.84 11.06 25.65
N ALA A 213 20.89 11.83 25.40
CA ALA A 213 20.79 13.07 24.62
C ALA A 213 20.38 12.77 23.18
N ARG A 214 21.08 11.84 22.53
CA ARG A 214 20.77 11.40 21.16
C ARG A 214 19.40 10.72 21.10
N LEU A 215 18.99 9.97 22.13
CA LEU A 215 17.67 9.36 22.19
C LEU A 215 16.58 10.44 22.08
N TRP A 216 16.62 11.45 22.93
CA TRP A 216 15.59 12.49 22.95
C TRP A 216 15.61 13.37 21.71
N ASP A 217 16.79 13.73 21.19
CA ASP A 217 16.90 14.47 19.94
C ASP A 217 16.24 13.69 18.78
N SER A 218 16.54 12.40 18.68
CA SER A 218 15.96 11.53 17.65
C SER A 218 14.46 11.32 17.82
N TYR A 219 14.01 11.16 19.06
CA TYR A 219 12.58 11.03 19.39
C TYR A 219 11.78 12.27 18.99
N TYR A 220 12.22 13.46 19.42
CA TYR A 220 11.51 14.69 19.08
C TYR A 220 11.57 15.01 17.59
N LYS A 221 12.68 14.71 16.92
CA LYS A 221 12.77 14.81 15.47
C LYS A 221 11.78 13.88 14.78
N GLY A 222 11.72 12.62 15.18
CA GLY A 222 10.77 11.64 14.65
C GLY A 222 9.32 12.05 14.90
N LEU A 223 9.02 12.53 16.12
CA LEU A 223 7.69 13.01 16.47
C LEU A 223 7.24 14.18 15.58
N LYS A 224 8.10 15.19 15.42
CA LYS A 224 7.81 16.35 14.58
C LYS A 224 7.54 15.96 13.12
N LEU A 225 8.35 15.04 12.56
CA LEU A 225 8.17 14.56 11.19
C LEU A 225 6.89 13.73 11.04
N TYR A 226 6.57 12.90 12.04
CA TYR A 226 5.32 12.17 12.08
C TYR A 226 4.11 13.11 12.15
N GLU A 227 4.13 14.11 13.03
CA GLU A 227 3.08 15.13 13.12
C GLU A 227 2.92 15.88 11.78
N GLN A 228 4.02 16.24 11.12
CA GLN A 228 4.01 16.84 9.80
C GLN A 228 3.34 15.90 8.79
N SER A 229 3.68 14.62 8.79
CA SER A 229 3.08 13.64 7.87
C SER A 229 1.56 13.51 8.02
N GLN A 230 1.01 13.86 9.18
CA GLN A 230 -0.43 13.82 9.45
C GLN A 230 -1.19 15.07 8.98
N THR A 231 -0.47 16.09 8.47
CA THR A 231 -1.09 17.33 7.98
C THR A 231 -1.49 17.26 6.51
N TYR A 232 -1.05 16.25 5.79
CA TYR A 232 -1.39 16.08 4.37
C TYR A 232 -2.80 15.53 4.24
N THR A 233 -3.73 16.40 3.90
CA THR A 233 -5.16 16.09 3.76
C THR A 233 -5.66 16.36 2.36
N PHE A 234 -6.69 15.65 1.97
CA PHE A 234 -7.41 15.84 0.72
C PHE A 234 -8.92 15.87 0.99
N LEU A 235 -9.66 16.56 0.14
CA LEU A 235 -11.12 16.58 0.24
C LEU A 235 -11.68 15.21 -0.18
N TYR A 236 -12.32 14.53 0.78
CA TYR A 236 -13.05 13.29 0.52
C TYR A 236 -14.56 13.57 0.63
N VAL A 237 -15.22 13.64 -0.53
CA VAL A 237 -16.64 13.97 -0.66
C VAL A 237 -16.96 15.35 -0.03
N ASP A 238 -17.16 15.45 1.26
CA ASP A 238 -17.61 16.63 2.01
C ASP A 238 -16.77 16.95 3.27
N HIS A 239 -15.66 16.21 3.48
CA HIS A 239 -14.75 16.43 4.61
C HIS A 239 -13.30 16.20 4.22
N ASP A 240 -12.39 16.77 5.00
CA ASP A 240 -10.96 16.51 4.84
C ASP A 240 -10.59 15.16 5.44
N GLU A 241 -9.89 14.35 4.66
CA GLU A 241 -9.34 13.06 5.06
C GLU A 241 -7.81 13.07 4.92
N ARG A 242 -7.10 12.36 5.79
CA ARG A 242 -5.64 12.29 5.74
C ARG A 242 -5.18 11.31 4.67
N ALA A 243 -4.13 11.69 3.95
CA ALA A 243 -3.40 10.78 3.09
C ALA A 243 -2.37 10.01 3.93
N GLU A 244 -2.37 8.68 3.85
CA GLU A 244 -1.48 7.84 4.65
C GLU A 244 -1.01 6.60 3.88
N LEU A 245 0.29 6.34 3.93
CA LEU A 245 0.92 5.15 3.37
C LEU A 245 1.02 4.06 4.45
N GLY A 246 0.79 2.80 4.08
CA GLY A 246 1.11 1.65 4.94
C GLY A 246 0.27 1.54 6.21
N VAL A 247 -1.03 1.80 6.09
CA VAL A 247 -1.99 1.82 7.21
C VAL A 247 -2.02 0.48 7.96
N GLN A 248 -1.80 -0.63 7.28
CA GLN A 248 -1.87 -1.97 7.89
C GLN A 248 -0.63 -2.32 8.72
N HIS A 249 0.57 -1.98 8.28
CA HIS A 249 1.81 -2.44 8.90
C HIS A 249 2.78 -1.32 9.26
N ILE A 250 3.01 -0.36 8.36
CA ILE A 250 4.01 0.70 8.59
C ILE A 250 3.58 1.63 9.71
N ARG A 251 2.34 2.11 9.68
CA ARG A 251 1.81 2.99 10.72
C ARG A 251 1.80 2.33 12.12
N PRO A 252 1.26 1.11 12.31
CA PRO A 252 1.32 0.45 13.62
C PRO A 252 2.75 0.24 14.12
N PHE A 253 3.70 -0.07 13.23
CA PHE A 253 5.11 -0.18 13.59
C PHE A 253 5.68 1.16 14.06
N LEU A 254 5.43 2.25 13.33
CA LEU A 254 5.86 3.60 13.69
C LEU A 254 5.34 3.98 15.09
N LEU A 255 4.05 3.78 15.34
CA LEU A 255 3.42 4.08 16.62
C LEU A 255 4.01 3.22 17.76
N GLY A 256 4.19 1.92 17.52
CA GLY A 256 4.77 1.02 18.49
C GLY A 256 6.24 1.35 18.81
N LEU A 257 7.04 1.75 17.82
CA LEU A 257 8.42 2.16 18.01
C LEU A 257 8.49 3.48 18.82
N ARG A 258 7.65 4.45 18.47
CA ARG A 258 7.50 5.69 19.24
C ARG A 258 7.18 5.42 20.73
N GLU A 259 6.26 4.48 21.01
CA GLU A 259 5.92 4.10 22.39
C GLU A 259 7.10 3.49 23.13
N VAL A 260 7.84 2.58 22.51
CA VAL A 260 9.05 1.99 23.11
C VAL A 260 10.05 3.07 23.48
N LEU A 261 10.36 4.01 22.56
CA LEU A 261 11.33 5.08 22.82
C LEU A 261 10.88 6.05 23.93
N ALA A 262 9.58 6.25 24.11
CA ALA A 262 9.04 7.16 25.12
C ALA A 262 9.09 6.59 26.54
N THR A 263 9.34 5.29 26.70
CA THR A 263 9.37 4.60 28.01
C THR A 263 10.77 4.35 28.55
N GLU A 264 11.80 4.67 27.79
CA GLU A 264 13.22 4.58 28.14
C GLU A 264 13.76 5.92 28.67
#